data_cd0eb50da8632481f0c4df1734e88d29
#
_entry.id   cd0eb50da8632481f0c4df1734e88d29
#
_cell.length_a   1.000
_cell.length_b   1.000
_cell.length_c   1.000
_cell.angle_alpha   90.00
_cell.angle_beta   90.00
_cell.angle_gamma   90.00
#
_symmetry.space_group_name_H-M   'P 1'
#
loop_
_entity.id
_entity.type
_entity.pdbx_description
1 polymer ?
#
loop_
_entity_poly.entity_id
_entity_poly.type
_entity_poly.pdbx_seq_one_letter_code
_entity_poly.pdbx_strand_id
1 'polypeptide(L)'
;IVMNSSDKKGKVERLWLSRRLLDRLIPTLSDQLEMNSSNKIPTELEQSLAQEKAEINKEKLEAVKMKAQNPSWLVTTIQVARNKNDFRLLFIGQNTGDDGCPSNQAKFDLATENLRQWLNAICKIYAKAEWDTKAFPLWIKENRPDSKKPILLN
;
A
#
# COMPACT_ATOMS: atom_id res chain seq x y z
N ILE A 1 -2.66 -6.02 -9.73
CA ILE A 1 -3.57 -5.56 -8.66
C ILE A 1 -4.38 -4.39 -9.19
N VAL A 2 -5.63 -4.33 -8.76
CA VAL A 2 -6.56 -3.24 -9.10
C VAL A 2 -6.79 -2.40 -7.86
N MET A 3 -6.64 -1.09 -8.00
CA MET A 3 -6.96 -0.12 -6.96
C MET A 3 -8.02 0.85 -7.51
N ASN A 4 -9.16 0.94 -6.83
CA ASN A 4 -10.17 1.94 -7.13
C ASN A 4 -9.95 3.13 -6.20
N SER A 5 -9.93 4.33 -6.74
CA SER A 5 -9.75 5.56 -5.98
C SER A 5 -10.89 6.53 -6.23
N SER A 6 -11.15 7.39 -5.25
CA SER A 6 -12.08 8.50 -5.38
C SER A 6 -11.41 9.77 -4.86
N ASP A 7 -11.54 10.86 -5.60
CA ASP A 7 -11.09 12.16 -5.14
C ASP A 7 -12.14 12.86 -4.27
N LYS A 8 -11.78 14.01 -3.69
CA LYS A 8 -12.68 14.81 -2.85
C LYS A 8 -13.92 15.35 -3.60
N LYS A 9 -13.90 15.36 -4.94
CA LYS A 9 -15.01 15.78 -5.79
C LYS A 9 -15.90 14.60 -6.23
N GLY A 10 -15.59 13.38 -5.75
CA GLY A 10 -16.31 12.17 -6.11
C GLY A 10 -15.94 11.58 -7.48
N LYS A 11 -14.88 12.09 -8.14
CA LYS A 11 -14.36 11.45 -9.36
C LYS A 11 -13.73 10.12 -8.98
N VAL A 12 -14.18 9.06 -9.61
CA VAL A 12 -13.72 7.69 -9.37
C VAL A 12 -12.90 7.22 -10.56
N GLU A 13 -11.77 6.61 -10.28
CA GLU A 13 -10.88 6.02 -11.30
C GLU A 13 -10.31 4.68 -10.82
N ARG A 14 -9.96 3.84 -11.80
CA ARG A 14 -9.34 2.53 -11.58
C ARG A 14 -7.88 2.57 -12.03
N LEU A 15 -6.99 2.21 -11.12
CA LEU A 15 -5.57 2.10 -11.36
C LEU A 15 -5.17 0.63 -11.41
N TRP A 16 -4.48 0.24 -12.49
CA TRP A 16 -3.89 -1.09 -12.62
C TRP A 16 -2.42 -1.03 -12.20
N LEU A 17 -2.07 -1.80 -11.18
CA LEU A 17 -0.72 -1.89 -10.63
C LEU A 17 -0.11 -3.24 -11.01
N SER A 18 1.00 -3.22 -11.74
CA SER A 18 1.73 -4.45 -12.03
C SER A 18 2.42 -4.97 -10.78
N ARG A 19 2.55 -6.30 -10.67
CA ARG A 19 3.33 -6.93 -9.59
C ARG A 19 4.75 -6.40 -9.56
N ARG A 20 5.43 -6.33 -10.72
CA ARG A 20 6.80 -5.83 -10.84
C ARG A 20 6.99 -4.42 -10.28
N LEU A 21 5.98 -3.55 -10.45
CA LEU A 21 6.01 -2.19 -9.90
C LEU A 21 5.90 -2.21 -8.37
N LEU A 22 4.99 -3.03 -7.85
CA LEU A 22 4.78 -3.20 -6.41
C LEU A 22 5.97 -3.86 -5.73
N ASP A 23 6.59 -4.87 -6.33
CA ASP A 23 7.78 -5.54 -5.80
C ASP A 23 8.98 -4.57 -5.60
N ARG A 24 8.99 -3.43 -6.31
CA ARG A 24 9.96 -2.35 -6.14
C ARG A 24 9.50 -1.29 -5.14
N LEU A 25 8.21 -0.97 -5.16
CA LEU A 25 7.64 0.06 -4.30
C LEU A 25 7.61 -0.35 -2.82
N ILE A 26 7.24 -1.61 -2.54
CA ILE A 26 7.07 -2.10 -1.18
C ILE A 26 8.34 -1.97 -0.33
N PRO A 27 9.53 -2.44 -0.78
CA PRO A 27 10.77 -2.25 -0.04
C PRO A 27 11.08 -0.76 0.18
N THR A 28 10.94 0.07 -0.86
CA THR A 28 11.18 1.51 -0.75
C THR A 28 10.33 2.17 0.34
N LEU A 29 9.04 1.83 0.43
CA LEU A 29 8.14 2.39 1.45
C LEU A 29 8.46 1.81 2.83
N SER A 30 8.82 0.54 2.93
CA SER A 30 9.21 -0.11 4.17
C SER A 30 10.48 0.51 4.75
N ASP A 31 11.51 0.71 3.93
CA ASP A 31 12.76 1.37 4.34
C ASP A 31 12.49 2.80 4.85
N GLN A 32 11.61 3.54 4.18
CA GLN A 32 11.21 4.87 4.60
C GLN A 32 10.47 4.88 5.95
N LEU A 33 9.71 3.85 6.26
CA LEU A 33 9.05 3.69 7.56
C LEU A 33 10.07 3.34 8.66
N GLU A 34 11.06 2.50 8.35
CA GLU A 34 12.11 2.07 9.28
C GLU A 34 13.12 3.15 9.62
N MET A 35 13.39 4.09 8.69
CA MET A 35 14.30 5.23 8.92
C MET A 35 13.93 6.10 10.13
N ASN A 36 12.71 6.01 10.64
CA ASN A 36 12.27 6.75 11.82
C ASN A 36 12.33 5.95 13.12
N SER A 37 12.84 4.72 13.07
CA SER A 37 12.95 3.89 14.26
C SER A 37 13.85 4.55 15.31
N SER A 38 13.43 4.51 16.54
CA SER A 38 14.23 4.97 17.66
C SER A 38 15.33 3.96 17.95
N ASN A 39 16.56 4.43 18.24
CA ASN A 39 17.65 3.53 18.64
C ASN A 39 17.46 2.90 20.04
N LYS A 40 16.27 3.04 20.64
CA LYS A 40 15.98 2.60 22.01
C LYS A 40 15.52 1.15 22.10
N ILE A 41 14.88 0.66 21.05
CA ILE A 41 14.40 -0.73 20.94
C ILE A 41 14.74 -1.27 19.54
N PRO A 42 14.82 -2.60 19.37
CA PRO A 42 15.05 -3.18 18.05
C PRO A 42 14.02 -2.68 17.02
N THR A 43 14.50 -2.26 15.86
CA THR A 43 13.66 -1.70 14.78
C THR A 43 12.48 -2.62 14.42
N GLU A 44 12.72 -3.92 14.33
CA GLU A 44 11.68 -4.91 14.02
C GLU A 44 10.52 -4.87 15.02
N LEU A 45 10.83 -4.81 16.32
CA LEU A 45 9.82 -4.74 17.38
C LEU A 45 9.06 -3.41 17.34
N GLU A 46 9.76 -2.30 17.15
CA GLU A 46 9.13 -0.97 17.01
C GLU A 46 8.17 -0.93 15.83
N GLN A 47 8.59 -1.48 14.70
CA GLN A 47 7.77 -1.53 13.50
C GLN A 47 6.57 -2.47 13.65
N SER A 48 6.72 -3.63 14.32
CA SER A 48 5.62 -4.55 14.62
C SER A 48 4.55 -3.90 15.50
N LEU A 49 4.95 -3.20 16.56
CA LEU A 49 4.02 -2.48 17.43
C LEU A 49 3.29 -1.34 16.69
N ALA A 50 4.02 -0.58 15.86
CA ALA A 50 3.44 0.48 15.05
C ALA A 50 2.45 -0.07 14.00
N GLN A 51 2.73 -1.24 13.43
CA GLN A 51 1.83 -1.92 12.49
C GLN A 51 0.56 -2.42 13.19
N GLU A 52 0.69 -3.04 14.37
CA GLU A 52 -0.45 -3.49 15.15
C GLU A 52 -1.36 -2.32 15.53
N LYS A 53 -0.78 -1.21 16.01
CA LYS A 53 -1.51 0.02 16.30
C LYS A 53 -2.27 0.54 15.09
N ALA A 54 -1.63 0.57 13.92
CA ALA A 54 -2.27 1.02 12.69
C ALA A 54 -3.45 0.13 12.28
N GLU A 55 -3.37 -1.19 12.50
CA GLU A 55 -4.48 -2.11 12.21
C GLU A 55 -5.63 -1.97 13.22
N ILE A 56 -5.34 -1.72 14.50
CA ILE A 56 -6.37 -1.47 15.52
C ILE A 56 -7.16 -0.19 15.22
N ASN A 57 -6.46 0.86 14.79
CA ASN A 57 -7.05 2.16 14.46
C ASN A 57 -7.74 2.20 13.09
N LYS A 58 -7.80 1.07 12.40
CA LYS A 58 -8.38 1.02 11.05
C LYS A 58 -9.87 1.29 11.06
N GLU A 59 -10.27 2.37 10.40
CA GLU A 59 -11.68 2.66 10.14
C GLU A 59 -12.24 1.77 9.04
N LYS A 60 -13.47 1.31 9.25
CA LYS A 60 -14.20 0.55 8.24
C LYS A 60 -14.83 1.50 7.23
N LEU A 61 -14.12 1.78 6.16
CA LEU A 61 -14.63 2.61 5.06
C LEU A 61 -15.39 1.76 4.04
N GLU A 62 -16.38 2.37 3.40
CA GLU A 62 -17.05 1.75 2.26
C GLU A 62 -16.13 1.62 1.06
N ALA A 63 -16.24 0.50 0.35
CA ALA A 63 -15.47 0.29 -0.87
C ALA A 63 -15.91 1.28 -1.97
N VAL A 64 -14.93 1.84 -2.66
CA VAL A 64 -15.19 2.72 -3.82
C VAL A 64 -15.88 1.93 -4.93
N LYS A 65 -17.13 2.29 -5.25
CA LYS A 65 -17.95 1.64 -6.27
C LYS A 65 -17.57 2.16 -7.65
N MET A 66 -17.15 1.26 -8.53
CA MET A 66 -16.82 1.57 -9.93
C MET A 66 -18.04 1.43 -10.83
N LYS A 67 -18.18 2.35 -11.78
CA LYS A 67 -19.12 2.26 -12.92
C LYS A 67 -18.35 2.00 -14.20
N ALA A 68 -19.02 1.45 -15.22
CA ALA A 68 -18.37 1.10 -16.49
C ALA A 68 -17.71 2.31 -17.19
N GLN A 69 -18.27 3.50 -17.04
CA GLN A 69 -17.77 4.74 -17.63
C GLN A 69 -16.61 5.39 -16.87
N ASN A 70 -16.25 4.89 -15.68
CA ASN A 70 -15.13 5.48 -14.94
C ASN A 70 -13.80 5.18 -15.65
N PRO A 71 -12.86 6.16 -15.69
CA PRO A 71 -11.57 5.96 -16.33
C PRO A 71 -10.77 4.84 -15.67
N SER A 72 -10.04 4.12 -16.51
CA SER A 72 -9.19 3.00 -16.08
C SER A 72 -7.86 3.08 -16.82
N TRP A 73 -6.75 2.99 -16.10
CA TRP A 73 -5.43 3.14 -16.70
C TRP A 73 -4.34 2.37 -15.94
N LEU A 74 -3.26 2.06 -16.67
CA LEU A 74 -2.11 1.33 -16.16
C LEU A 74 -1.10 2.30 -15.53
N VAL A 75 -0.71 2.05 -14.30
CA VAL A 75 0.37 2.77 -13.63
C VAL A 75 1.71 2.25 -14.15
N THR A 76 2.51 3.14 -14.70
CA THR A 76 3.86 2.84 -15.20
C THR A 76 4.96 3.33 -14.27
N THR A 77 4.69 4.41 -13.51
CA THR A 77 5.66 5.03 -12.61
C THR A 77 4.97 5.46 -11.33
N ILE A 78 5.68 5.33 -10.21
CA ILE A 78 5.25 5.88 -8.92
C ILE A 78 6.39 6.72 -8.37
N GLN A 79 6.10 7.98 -8.05
CA GLN A 79 7.00 8.85 -7.34
C GLN A 79 6.60 8.87 -5.86
N VAL A 80 7.58 8.73 -4.99
CA VAL A 80 7.40 8.74 -3.54
C VAL A 80 8.07 9.98 -2.98
N ALA A 81 7.32 10.81 -2.28
CA ALA A 81 7.84 11.91 -1.50
C ALA A 81 7.39 11.76 -0.06
N ARG A 82 8.25 12.12 0.88
CA ARG A 82 7.98 12.03 2.31
C ARG A 82 8.05 13.41 2.94
N ASN A 83 7.05 13.72 3.74
CA ASN A 83 7.06 14.80 4.72
C ASN A 83 7.19 14.16 6.12
N LYS A 84 7.36 14.96 7.18
CA LYS A 84 7.63 14.46 8.55
C LYS A 84 6.80 13.24 8.97
N ASN A 85 5.48 13.27 8.74
CA ASN A 85 4.56 12.20 9.17
C ASN A 85 3.69 11.66 8.03
N ASP A 86 3.83 12.19 6.81
CA ASP A 86 2.98 11.87 5.68
C ASP A 86 3.81 11.43 4.49
N PHE A 87 3.21 10.57 3.69
CA PHE A 87 3.75 10.11 2.41
C PHE A 87 2.89 10.61 1.28
N ARG A 88 3.54 11.13 0.25
CA ARG A 88 2.89 11.46 -1.01
C ARG A 88 3.29 10.46 -2.07
N LEU A 89 2.32 9.76 -2.61
CA LEU A 89 2.49 8.85 -3.73
C LEU A 89 1.84 9.48 -4.97
N LEU A 90 2.64 9.73 -6.00
CA LEU A 90 2.15 10.18 -7.30
C LEU A 90 2.24 9.00 -8.28
N PHE A 91 1.09 8.49 -8.65
CA PHE A 91 0.93 7.44 -9.66
C PHE A 91 0.82 8.09 -11.03
N ILE A 92 1.64 7.63 -11.96
CA ILE A 92 1.71 8.15 -13.33
C ILE A 92 1.52 6.98 -14.29
N GLY A 93 0.68 7.16 -15.29
CA GLY A 93 0.42 6.11 -16.26
C GLY A 93 -0.11 6.62 -17.59
N GLN A 94 -0.26 5.69 -18.53
CA GLN A 94 -0.83 5.95 -19.84
C GLN A 94 -2.26 5.38 -19.92
N ASN A 95 -3.10 6.00 -20.71
CA ASN A 95 -4.40 5.42 -21.07
C ASN A 95 -4.18 4.15 -21.89
N THR A 96 -4.97 3.12 -21.62
CA THR A 96 -4.92 1.84 -22.34
C THR A 96 -5.54 1.90 -23.74
N GLY A 97 -5.61 3.07 -24.38
CA GLY A 97 -6.29 3.18 -25.65
C GLY A 97 -5.96 4.40 -26.53
N ASP A 98 -4.99 5.23 -26.19
CA ASP A 98 -4.75 6.45 -26.97
C ASP A 98 -3.26 6.81 -27.04
N ASP A 99 -2.67 6.64 -28.22
CA ASP A 99 -1.28 6.98 -28.55
C ASP A 99 -1.13 8.49 -28.71
N GLY A 100 -1.14 9.25 -27.65
CA GLY A 100 -0.90 10.69 -27.71
C GLY A 100 -1.55 11.52 -26.60
N CYS A 101 -2.31 10.90 -25.71
CA CYS A 101 -2.91 11.60 -24.59
C CYS A 101 -1.91 11.95 -23.48
N PRO A 102 -2.12 13.08 -22.75
CA PRO A 102 -1.33 13.40 -21.58
C PRO A 102 -1.38 12.27 -20.56
N SER A 103 -0.25 12.03 -19.87
CA SER A 103 -0.12 11.00 -18.86
C SER A 103 -1.18 11.18 -17.76
N ASN A 104 -1.92 10.11 -17.46
CA ASN A 104 -2.82 10.11 -16.32
C ASN A 104 -2.01 10.21 -15.02
N GLN A 105 -2.54 10.94 -14.06
CA GLN A 105 -1.91 11.11 -12.76
C GLN A 105 -2.94 11.00 -11.65
N ALA A 106 -2.59 10.27 -10.59
CA ALA A 106 -3.35 10.22 -9.34
C ALA A 106 -2.40 10.43 -8.16
N LYS A 107 -2.76 11.36 -7.29
CA LYS A 107 -1.96 11.74 -6.12
C LYS A 107 -2.66 11.28 -4.86
N PHE A 108 -1.91 10.60 -4.00
CA PHE A 108 -2.36 10.14 -2.68
C PHE A 108 -1.44 10.74 -1.61
N ASP A 109 -2.03 11.49 -0.70
CA ASP A 109 -1.37 11.93 0.52
C ASP A 109 -1.85 10.99 1.66
N LEU A 110 -0.93 10.20 2.21
CA LEU A 110 -1.21 9.16 3.19
C LEU A 110 -0.49 9.47 4.51
N ALA A 111 -1.22 9.56 5.61
CA ALA A 111 -0.61 9.50 6.93
C ALA A 111 0.14 8.17 7.10
N THR A 112 1.15 8.15 7.95
CA THR A 112 1.97 6.95 8.21
C THR A 112 1.12 5.73 8.58
N GLU A 113 0.07 5.89 9.38
CA GLU A 113 -0.83 4.80 9.75
C GLU A 113 -1.61 4.26 8.53
N ASN A 114 -2.12 5.16 7.67
CA ASN A 114 -2.84 4.76 6.46
C ASN A 114 -1.93 4.05 5.46
N LEU A 115 -0.66 4.47 5.34
CA LEU A 115 0.33 3.78 4.51
C LEU A 115 0.57 2.36 5.03
N ARG A 116 0.69 2.17 6.36
CA ARG A 116 0.85 0.84 6.98
C ARG A 116 -0.34 -0.07 6.68
N GLN A 117 -1.57 0.45 6.82
CA GLN A 117 -2.79 -0.29 6.50
C GLN A 117 -2.86 -0.66 5.03
N TRP A 118 -2.43 0.24 4.13
CA TRP A 118 -2.38 0.00 2.70
C TRP A 118 -1.36 -1.10 2.35
N LEU A 119 -0.15 -1.06 2.91
CA LEU A 119 0.86 -2.11 2.73
C LEU A 119 0.38 -3.48 3.22
N ASN A 120 -0.30 -3.54 4.37
CA ASN A 120 -0.89 -4.77 4.88
C ASN A 120 -2.01 -5.29 3.95
N ALA A 121 -2.84 -4.40 3.40
CA ALA A 121 -3.87 -4.79 2.44
C ALA A 121 -3.25 -5.41 1.17
N ILE A 122 -2.17 -4.83 0.64
CA ILE A 122 -1.44 -5.39 -0.50
C ILE A 122 -0.82 -6.74 -0.13
N CYS A 123 -0.22 -6.87 1.06
CA CYS A 123 0.36 -8.13 1.52
C CYS A 123 -0.69 -9.26 1.58
N LYS A 124 -1.90 -8.94 2.05
CA LYS A 124 -3.04 -9.90 2.05
C LYS A 124 -3.44 -10.30 0.63
N ILE A 125 -3.42 -9.36 -0.32
CA ILE A 125 -3.71 -9.66 -1.74
C ILE A 125 -2.64 -10.58 -2.33
N TYR A 126 -1.35 -10.33 -2.05
CA TYR A 126 -0.25 -11.19 -2.47
C TYR A 126 -0.43 -12.61 -1.93
N ALA A 127 -0.73 -12.75 -0.64
CA ALA A 127 -0.97 -14.04 -0.02
C ALA A 127 -2.16 -14.79 -0.64
N LYS A 128 -3.28 -14.07 -0.88
CA LYS A 128 -4.46 -14.66 -1.53
C LYS A 128 -4.20 -15.09 -2.97
N ALA A 129 -3.32 -14.38 -3.68
CA ALA A 129 -2.92 -14.69 -5.04
C ALA A 129 -1.77 -15.73 -5.10
N GLU A 130 -1.33 -16.26 -3.95
CA GLU A 130 -0.19 -17.18 -3.83
C GLU A 130 1.11 -16.61 -4.44
N TRP A 131 1.26 -15.29 -4.41
CA TRP A 131 2.46 -14.62 -4.86
C TRP A 131 3.53 -14.59 -3.78
N ASP A 132 4.80 -14.61 -4.22
CA ASP A 132 5.94 -14.47 -3.31
C ASP A 132 5.85 -13.15 -2.53
N THR A 133 5.95 -13.24 -1.21
CA THR A 133 5.85 -12.12 -0.28
C THR A 133 7.21 -11.62 0.22
N LYS A 134 8.32 -12.00 -0.45
CA LYS A 134 9.69 -11.60 -0.04
C LYS A 134 9.90 -10.09 -0.01
N ALA A 135 9.19 -9.34 -0.85
CA ALA A 135 9.24 -7.88 -0.87
C ALA A 135 8.75 -7.22 0.44
N PHE A 136 7.98 -7.94 1.25
CA PHE A 136 7.44 -7.41 2.50
C PHE A 136 8.35 -7.76 3.68
N PRO A 137 8.61 -6.81 4.62
CA PRO A 137 9.33 -7.10 5.85
C PRO A 137 8.50 -8.00 6.79
N LEU A 138 9.17 -8.60 7.78
CA LEU A 138 8.53 -9.54 8.72
C LEU A 138 7.43 -8.88 9.53
N TRP A 139 7.62 -7.65 9.98
CA TRP A 139 6.64 -6.92 10.79
C TRP A 139 5.29 -6.66 10.08
N ILE A 140 5.23 -6.71 8.72
CA ILE A 140 3.96 -6.73 7.98
C ILE A 140 3.38 -8.14 7.94
N LYS A 141 4.22 -9.16 7.71
CA LYS A 141 3.78 -10.56 7.53
C LYS A 141 3.22 -11.17 8.80
N GLU A 142 3.80 -10.87 9.96
CA GLU A 142 3.42 -11.42 11.25
C GLU A 142 2.09 -10.89 11.79
N ASN A 143 1.69 -9.70 11.36
CA ASN A 143 0.38 -9.11 11.71
C ASN A 143 -0.81 -9.70 10.93
N ARG A 144 -0.66 -10.87 10.29
CA ARG A 144 -1.80 -11.57 9.69
C ARG A 144 -2.55 -12.37 10.76
N PRO A 145 -3.87 -12.40 10.73
CA PRO A 145 -4.67 -13.24 11.64
C PRO A 145 -4.31 -14.73 11.54
N ASP A 146 -3.81 -15.19 10.37
CA ASP A 146 -3.41 -16.57 10.12
C ASP A 146 -1.96 -16.88 10.58
N SER A 147 -1.16 -15.88 10.96
CA SER A 147 0.23 -16.08 11.42
C SER A 147 0.34 -16.44 12.90
N LYS A 148 -0.74 -16.32 13.66
CA LYS A 148 -0.79 -16.79 15.06
C LYS A 148 -0.85 -18.32 15.09
N LYS A 149 0.29 -18.98 14.82
CA LYS A 149 0.44 -20.39 15.16
C LYS A 149 0.21 -20.54 16.67
N PRO A 150 -0.61 -21.50 17.11
CA PRO A 150 -0.75 -21.77 18.53
C PRO A 150 0.64 -22.11 19.09
N ILE A 151 1.06 -21.39 20.12
CA ILE A 151 2.25 -21.74 20.88
C ILE A 151 1.89 -23.03 21.60
N LEU A 152 2.37 -24.16 21.12
CA LEU A 152 2.33 -25.41 21.83
C LEU A 152 3.36 -25.31 22.97
N LEU A 153 2.88 -25.04 24.16
CA LEU A 153 3.64 -25.21 25.38
C LEU A 153 3.62 -26.70 25.70
N ASN A 154 4.75 -27.40 25.51
CA ASN A 154 4.99 -28.73 26.01
C ASN A 154 5.44 -28.66 27.47
#